data_3f00f3b49f426915b101cf31be289b7f
#
_entry.id   3f00f3b49f426915b101cf31be289b7f
#
_cell.length_a   1.000
_cell.length_b   1.000
_cell.length_c   1.000
_cell.angle_alpha   90.00
_cell.angle_beta   90.00
_cell.angle_gamma   90.00
#
_symmetry.space_group_name_H-M   'P 1'
#
loop_
_entity.id
_entity.type
_entity.pdbx_description
1 polymer ?
#
loop_
_entity_poly.entity_id
_entity_poly.type
_entity_poly.pdbx_seq_one_letter_code
_entity_poly.pdbx_strand_id
1 'polypeptide(L)'
;VNQVQSLKQSIEATLGKENVVIDIHKLSANDFYNITYYASNAAAEDLDLSVGVAWEPNYLDPSTYLDVLKTTSSENTKSFMGYDNPNSQAVEKVGLKEYDQLVEDASKETTDLKVRYEKYAKAQAWLKDSALYLLTTVYSGQQR
;
A
#
# COMPACT_ATOMS: atom_id res chain seq x y z
N VAL A 1 -2.82 -19.27 1.88
CA VAL A 1 -4.24 -19.68 2.08
C VAL A 1 -4.63 -19.54 3.55
N ASN A 2 -3.85 -20.07 4.50
CA ASN A 2 -4.21 -20.03 5.93
C ASN A 2 -4.23 -18.60 6.50
N GLN A 3 -3.29 -17.74 6.10
CA GLN A 3 -3.26 -16.33 6.54
C GLN A 3 -4.49 -15.55 6.08
N VAL A 4 -4.91 -15.73 4.84
CA VAL A 4 -6.10 -15.05 4.29
C VAL A 4 -7.37 -15.52 4.99
N GLN A 5 -7.49 -16.82 5.27
CA GLN A 5 -8.61 -17.36 6.03
C GLN A 5 -8.66 -16.83 7.47
N SER A 6 -7.49 -16.75 8.14
CA SER A 6 -7.41 -16.17 9.48
C SER A 6 -7.79 -14.68 9.47
N LEU A 7 -7.34 -13.92 8.47
CA LEU A 7 -7.68 -12.51 8.29
C LEU A 7 -9.20 -12.34 8.12
N LYS A 8 -9.82 -13.12 7.21
CA LYS A 8 -11.28 -13.14 7.02
C LYS A 8 -12.00 -13.40 8.34
N GLN A 9 -11.64 -14.48 9.04
CA GLN A 9 -12.27 -14.85 10.31
C GLN A 9 -12.13 -13.75 11.36
N SER A 10 -10.96 -13.13 11.46
CA SER A 10 -10.70 -12.05 12.41
C SER A 10 -11.53 -10.81 12.12
N ILE A 11 -11.60 -10.39 10.87
CA ILE A 11 -12.37 -9.21 10.46
C ILE A 11 -13.87 -9.44 10.67
N GLU A 12 -14.40 -10.55 10.16
CA GLU A 12 -15.82 -10.89 10.29
C GLU A 12 -16.25 -11.09 11.75
N ALA A 13 -15.37 -11.65 12.62
CA ALA A 13 -15.65 -11.80 14.03
C ALA A 13 -15.63 -10.46 14.79
N THR A 14 -14.77 -9.52 14.37
CA THR A 14 -14.61 -8.24 15.05
C THR A 14 -15.70 -7.24 14.64
N LEU A 15 -16.02 -7.19 13.35
CA LEU A 15 -16.97 -6.23 12.80
C LEU A 15 -18.40 -6.74 12.72
N GLY A 16 -18.61 -8.06 12.85
CA GLY A 16 -19.90 -8.73 12.67
C GLY A 16 -20.15 -9.07 11.20
N LYS A 17 -20.62 -10.30 10.95
CA LYS A 17 -20.94 -10.75 9.58
C LYS A 17 -22.13 -10.03 8.94
N GLU A 18 -22.93 -9.38 9.74
CA GLU A 18 -24.03 -8.53 9.29
C GLU A 18 -23.53 -7.20 8.68
N ASN A 19 -22.30 -6.79 9.03
CA ASN A 19 -21.68 -5.56 8.54
C ASN A 19 -20.64 -5.81 7.45
N VAL A 20 -19.89 -6.93 7.55
CA VAL A 20 -18.80 -7.25 6.63
C VAL A 20 -18.81 -8.74 6.30
N VAL A 21 -18.86 -9.03 5.01
CA VAL A 21 -18.66 -10.37 4.47
C VAL A 21 -17.46 -10.34 3.54
N ILE A 22 -16.46 -11.19 3.80
CA ILE A 22 -15.28 -11.29 2.95
C ILE A 22 -15.43 -12.51 2.04
N ASP A 23 -15.43 -12.29 0.75
CA ASP A 23 -15.33 -13.34 -0.26
C ASP A 23 -13.88 -13.47 -0.74
N ILE A 24 -13.36 -14.70 -0.78
CA ILE A 24 -11.96 -14.96 -1.11
C ILE A 24 -11.88 -15.55 -2.51
N HIS A 25 -11.36 -14.76 -3.43
CA HIS A 25 -11.07 -15.19 -4.79
C HIS A 25 -9.62 -15.65 -4.91
N LYS A 26 -9.44 -16.93 -5.22
CA LYS A 26 -8.11 -17.48 -5.53
C LYS A 26 -7.90 -17.39 -7.04
N LEU A 27 -6.86 -16.68 -7.42
CA LEU A 27 -6.49 -16.45 -8.80
C LEU A 27 -5.16 -17.13 -9.13
N SER A 28 -4.95 -17.40 -10.41
CA SER A 28 -3.60 -17.65 -10.90
C SER A 28 -2.75 -16.38 -10.81
N ALA A 29 -1.42 -16.50 -10.83
CA ALA A 29 -0.56 -15.33 -10.83
C ALA A 29 -0.86 -14.37 -11.99
N ASN A 30 -1.09 -14.91 -13.20
CA ASN A 30 -1.40 -14.10 -14.38
C ASN A 30 -2.74 -13.36 -14.21
N ASP A 31 -3.79 -14.05 -13.76
CA ASP A 31 -5.09 -13.42 -13.56
C ASP A 31 -5.02 -12.35 -12.46
N PHE A 32 -4.27 -12.61 -11.38
CA PHE A 32 -4.04 -11.63 -10.34
C PHE A 32 -3.34 -10.37 -10.89
N TYR A 33 -2.26 -10.53 -11.66
CA TYR A 33 -1.57 -9.38 -12.27
C TYR A 33 -2.46 -8.62 -13.25
N ASN A 34 -3.30 -9.31 -14.01
CA ASN A 34 -4.19 -8.67 -14.97
C ASN A 34 -5.25 -7.79 -14.32
N ILE A 35 -5.78 -8.21 -13.17
CA ILE A 35 -6.79 -7.41 -12.43
C ILE A 35 -6.18 -6.42 -11.43
N THR A 36 -4.88 -6.41 -11.25
CA THR A 36 -4.17 -5.50 -10.36
C THR A 36 -3.17 -4.64 -11.11
N TYR A 37 -1.91 -5.05 -11.23
CA TYR A 37 -0.83 -4.25 -11.83
C TYR A 37 -1.06 -3.84 -13.27
N TYR A 38 -1.76 -4.67 -14.07
CA TYR A 38 -2.03 -4.42 -15.48
C TYR A 38 -3.47 -3.93 -15.72
N ALA A 39 -4.22 -3.69 -14.67
CA ALA A 39 -5.55 -3.09 -14.79
C ALA A 39 -5.46 -1.74 -15.52
N SER A 40 -6.36 -1.51 -16.44
CA SER A 40 -6.35 -0.29 -17.26
C SER A 40 -6.70 0.98 -16.48
N ASN A 41 -7.40 0.81 -15.38
CA ASN A 41 -7.82 1.86 -14.44
C ASN A 41 -8.32 1.23 -13.14
N ALA A 42 -8.52 2.04 -12.10
CA ALA A 42 -9.00 1.59 -10.80
C ALA A 42 -10.37 0.88 -10.85
N ALA A 43 -11.26 1.30 -11.72
CA ALA A 43 -12.58 0.66 -11.87
C ALA A 43 -12.53 -0.74 -12.52
N ALA A 44 -11.42 -1.07 -13.18
CA ALA A 44 -11.18 -2.40 -13.73
C ALA A 44 -10.64 -3.39 -12.69
N GLU A 45 -10.28 -2.90 -11.51
CA GLU A 45 -9.88 -3.72 -10.36
C GLU A 45 -11.13 -4.15 -9.59
N ASP A 46 -11.66 -5.30 -9.90
CA ASP A 46 -12.85 -5.85 -9.23
C ASP A 46 -12.44 -6.52 -7.89
N LEU A 47 -11.88 -5.69 -6.98
CA LEU A 47 -11.46 -6.12 -5.64
C LEU A 47 -11.45 -4.95 -4.65
N ASP A 48 -11.75 -5.26 -3.39
CA ASP A 48 -11.66 -4.30 -2.27
C ASP A 48 -10.35 -4.45 -1.48
N LEU A 49 -9.75 -5.64 -1.52
CA LEU A 49 -8.53 -5.96 -0.79
C LEU A 49 -7.69 -6.97 -1.55
N SER A 50 -6.41 -6.68 -1.75
CA SER A 50 -5.45 -7.63 -2.30
C SER A 50 -4.48 -8.13 -1.22
N VAL A 51 -4.17 -9.43 -1.27
CA VAL A 51 -3.25 -10.09 -0.32
C VAL A 51 -2.21 -10.90 -1.09
N GLY A 52 -0.96 -10.82 -0.66
CA GLY A 52 0.13 -11.57 -1.27
C GLY A 52 0.88 -10.80 -2.35
N VAL A 53 0.73 -9.49 -2.37
CA VAL A 53 1.55 -8.60 -3.20
C VAL A 53 2.96 -8.59 -2.63
N ALA A 54 3.95 -8.91 -3.45
CA ALA A 54 5.36 -8.78 -3.09
C ALA A 54 6.02 -7.77 -4.04
N TRP A 55 6.66 -6.79 -3.45
CA TRP A 55 7.52 -5.86 -4.15
C TRP A 55 8.85 -5.78 -3.41
N GLU A 56 9.94 -5.85 -4.13
CA GLU A 56 11.28 -5.74 -3.57
C GLU A 56 11.96 -4.48 -4.08
N PRO A 57 12.66 -3.74 -3.21
CA PRO A 57 13.33 -2.51 -3.60
C PRO A 57 14.55 -2.80 -4.47
N ASN A 58 14.85 -1.91 -5.40
CA ASN A 58 16.04 -1.99 -6.23
C ASN A 58 17.33 -1.73 -5.43
N TYR A 59 17.24 -1.02 -4.29
CA TYR A 59 18.36 -0.72 -3.39
C TYR A 59 17.85 -0.43 -1.97
N LEU A 60 18.75 -0.52 -0.99
CA LEU A 60 18.43 -0.38 0.43
C LEU A 60 18.36 1.11 0.84
N ASP A 61 17.29 1.79 0.48
CA ASP A 61 16.97 3.13 0.95
C ASP A 61 15.46 3.24 1.20
N PRO A 62 15.02 3.94 2.26
CA PRO A 62 13.59 4.09 2.55
C PRO A 62 12.79 4.69 1.39
N SER A 63 13.40 5.53 0.57
CA SER A 63 12.73 6.14 -0.59
C SER A 63 12.17 5.09 -1.54
N THR A 64 12.87 4.00 -1.79
CA THR A 64 12.42 2.97 -2.74
C THR A 64 11.11 2.30 -2.31
N TYR A 65 10.86 2.23 -1.01
CA TYR A 65 9.61 1.66 -0.47
C TYR A 65 8.46 2.66 -0.43
N LEU A 66 8.75 3.94 -0.24
CA LEU A 66 7.75 4.96 0.01
C LEU A 66 7.42 5.79 -1.23
N ASP A 67 8.40 6.02 -2.12
CA ASP A 67 8.17 6.79 -3.34
C ASP A 67 7.15 6.16 -4.29
N VAL A 68 7.09 4.82 -4.33
CA VAL A 68 6.15 4.07 -5.18
C VAL A 68 4.68 4.32 -4.79
N LEU A 69 4.43 4.76 -3.57
CA LEU A 69 3.09 5.02 -3.03
C LEU A 69 2.65 6.47 -3.15
N LYS A 70 3.51 7.36 -3.67
CA LYS A 70 3.14 8.76 -3.91
C LYS A 70 2.09 8.88 -5.02
N THR A 71 1.24 9.88 -4.92
CA THR A 71 0.24 10.16 -5.97
C THR A 71 0.87 10.50 -7.32
N THR A 72 2.13 10.94 -7.32
CA THR A 72 2.92 11.28 -8.50
C THR A 72 3.80 10.14 -9.00
N SER A 73 3.76 8.98 -8.35
CA SER A 73 4.53 7.81 -8.79
C SER A 73 4.13 7.40 -10.21
N SER A 74 5.12 6.95 -10.99
CA SER A 74 4.89 6.33 -12.30
C SER A 74 4.48 4.85 -12.19
N GLU A 75 4.63 4.26 -11.00
CA GLU A 75 4.22 2.88 -10.76
C GLU A 75 2.69 2.75 -10.75
N ASN A 76 2.18 1.57 -11.08
CA ASN A 76 0.74 1.30 -11.12
C ASN A 76 0.10 1.17 -9.73
N THR A 77 0.79 1.61 -8.69
CA THR A 77 0.28 1.61 -7.30
C THR A 77 -0.96 2.47 -7.10
N LYS A 78 -1.23 3.41 -8.00
CA LYS A 78 -2.44 4.26 -7.94
C LYS A 78 -3.71 3.43 -8.02
N SER A 79 -3.75 2.49 -8.96
CA SER A 79 -4.90 1.63 -9.12
C SER A 79 -5.13 0.76 -7.88
N PHE A 80 -4.08 0.22 -7.25
CA PHE A 80 -4.19 -0.48 -5.97
C PHE A 80 -4.80 0.35 -4.83
N MET A 81 -4.67 1.66 -4.91
CA MET A 81 -5.23 2.59 -3.92
C MET A 81 -6.60 3.11 -4.34
N GLY A 82 -7.19 2.57 -5.41
CA GLY A 82 -8.54 2.90 -5.87
C GLY A 82 -8.68 4.25 -6.57
N TYR A 83 -7.60 4.79 -7.17
CA TYR A 83 -7.69 6.03 -7.93
C TYR A 83 -6.76 6.04 -9.15
N ASP A 84 -7.18 6.73 -10.20
CA ASP A 84 -6.39 6.92 -11.42
C ASP A 84 -5.81 8.34 -11.50
N ASN A 85 -6.50 9.30 -10.93
CA ASN A 85 -6.13 10.71 -10.99
C ASN A 85 -5.60 11.21 -9.64
N PRO A 86 -4.35 11.71 -9.58
CA PRO A 86 -3.76 12.24 -8.35
C PRO A 86 -4.47 13.48 -7.79
N ASN A 87 -5.39 14.07 -8.54
CA ASN A 87 -6.22 15.20 -8.13
C ASN A 87 -7.69 14.81 -7.94
N SER A 88 -7.98 13.53 -7.77
CA SER A 88 -9.34 13.05 -7.51
C SER A 88 -9.82 13.44 -6.11
N GLN A 89 -11.14 13.48 -5.94
CA GLN A 89 -11.74 13.70 -4.60
C GLN A 89 -11.36 12.60 -3.60
N ALA A 90 -11.12 11.39 -4.06
CA ALA A 90 -10.68 10.28 -3.20
C ALA A 90 -9.29 10.58 -2.59
N VAL A 91 -8.35 11.04 -3.41
CA VAL A 91 -7.00 11.45 -2.97
C VAL A 91 -7.07 12.58 -1.95
N GLU A 92 -7.94 13.57 -2.18
CA GLU A 92 -8.12 14.70 -1.27
C GLU A 92 -8.75 14.27 0.06
N LYS A 93 -9.82 13.46 0.01
CA LYS A 93 -10.51 12.97 1.22
C LYS A 93 -9.64 12.12 2.12
N VAL A 94 -8.77 11.29 1.54
CA VAL A 94 -7.84 10.43 2.29
C VAL A 94 -6.62 11.22 2.78
N GLY A 95 -6.33 12.38 2.20
CA GLY A 95 -5.20 13.20 2.58
C GLY A 95 -3.87 12.73 1.97
N LEU A 96 -3.87 12.00 0.87
CA LEU A 96 -2.64 11.47 0.23
C LEU A 96 -1.63 12.56 -0.16
N LYS A 97 -2.06 13.80 -0.36
CA LYS A 97 -1.15 14.93 -0.61
C LYS A 97 -0.25 15.25 0.58
N GLU A 98 -0.73 15.00 1.80
CA GLU A 98 0.12 15.10 3.00
C GLU A 98 1.21 14.03 2.99
N TYR A 99 0.87 12.80 2.61
CA TYR A 99 1.86 11.73 2.44
C TYR A 99 2.92 12.10 1.38
N ASP A 100 2.50 12.60 0.21
CA ASP A 100 3.43 13.07 -0.83
C ASP A 100 4.43 14.07 -0.26
N GLN A 101 3.94 15.06 0.52
CA GLN A 101 4.78 16.10 1.11
C GLN A 101 5.78 15.53 2.13
N LEU A 102 5.33 14.58 2.98
CA LEU A 102 6.22 13.92 3.95
C LEU A 102 7.37 13.18 3.27
N VAL A 103 7.07 12.46 2.19
CA VAL A 103 8.08 11.73 1.41
C VAL A 103 9.01 12.69 0.68
N GLU A 104 8.49 13.76 0.10
CA GLU A 104 9.31 14.78 -0.57
C GLU A 104 10.24 15.50 0.40
N ASP A 105 9.75 15.87 1.59
CA ASP A 105 10.57 16.53 2.61
C ASP A 105 11.69 15.61 3.13
N ALA A 106 11.44 14.29 3.18
CA ALA A 106 12.45 13.31 3.51
C ALA A 106 13.49 13.18 2.38
N SER A 107 13.06 13.16 1.13
CA SER A 107 13.95 13.03 -0.04
C SER A 107 14.89 14.23 -0.21
N LYS A 108 14.46 15.43 0.16
CA LYS A 108 15.26 16.66 0.11
C LYS A 108 16.34 16.73 1.20
N GLU A 109 16.22 15.93 2.25
CA GLU A 109 17.25 15.88 3.28
C GLU A 109 18.43 15.02 2.84
N THR A 110 19.53 15.67 2.52
CA THR A 110 20.76 15.05 1.99
C THR A 110 21.97 15.23 2.89
N THR A 111 21.86 16.02 3.95
CA THR A 111 22.98 16.40 4.80
C THR A 111 23.07 15.60 6.09
N ASP A 112 21.93 15.29 6.70
CA ASP A 112 21.85 14.53 7.95
C ASP A 112 21.02 13.25 7.74
N LEU A 113 21.71 12.12 7.74
CA LEU A 113 21.11 10.82 7.53
C LEU A 113 20.08 10.45 8.61
N LYS A 114 20.33 10.84 9.85
CA LYS A 114 19.43 10.59 10.97
C LYS A 114 18.12 11.37 10.78
N VAL A 115 18.23 12.66 10.48
CA VAL A 115 17.06 13.51 10.21
C VAL A 115 16.28 13.00 9.00
N ARG A 116 16.98 12.54 7.96
CA ARG A 116 16.36 11.93 6.79
C ARG A 116 15.54 10.70 7.14
N TYR A 117 16.09 9.78 7.92
CA TYR A 117 15.36 8.58 8.34
C TYR A 117 14.20 8.89 9.28
N GLU A 118 14.33 9.87 10.16
CA GLU A 118 13.22 10.33 11.02
C GLU A 118 12.06 10.89 10.19
N LYS A 119 12.35 11.61 9.11
CA LYS A 119 11.33 12.10 8.17
C LYS A 119 10.63 10.96 7.42
N TYR A 120 11.38 9.97 6.92
CA TYR A 120 10.78 8.80 6.29
C TYR A 120 9.95 7.96 7.28
N ALA A 121 10.38 7.85 8.52
CA ALA A 121 9.60 7.18 9.56
C ALA A 121 8.24 7.88 9.80
N LYS A 122 8.18 9.20 9.70
CA LYS A 122 6.91 9.95 9.78
C LYS A 122 5.99 9.65 8.60
N ALA A 123 6.53 9.59 7.38
CA ALA A 123 5.75 9.20 6.21
C ALA A 123 5.21 7.77 6.33
N GLN A 124 6.02 6.84 6.82
CA GLN A 124 5.60 5.46 7.08
C GLN A 124 4.52 5.39 8.18
N ALA A 125 4.65 6.18 9.24
CA ALA A 125 3.64 6.25 10.31
C ALA A 125 2.31 6.77 9.75
N TRP A 126 2.34 7.83 8.96
CA TRP A 126 1.16 8.37 8.28
C TRP A 126 0.46 7.30 7.44
N LEU A 127 1.23 6.57 6.61
CA LEU A 127 0.69 5.51 5.75
C LEU A 127 0.01 4.39 6.56
N LYS A 128 0.61 4.01 7.69
CA LYS A 128 0.02 3.03 8.60
C LYS A 128 -1.27 3.55 9.25
N ASP A 129 -1.27 4.79 9.71
CA ASP A 129 -2.41 5.40 10.39
C ASP A 129 -3.58 5.67 9.43
N SER A 130 -3.30 5.87 8.14
CA SER A 130 -4.33 6.01 7.09
C SER A 130 -5.13 4.74 6.81
N ALA A 131 -4.70 3.59 7.32
CA ALA A 131 -5.26 2.26 7.07
C ALA A 131 -5.30 1.83 5.58
N LEU A 132 -4.57 2.51 4.70
CA LEU A 132 -4.43 2.10 3.30
C LEU A 132 -3.64 0.81 3.15
N TYR A 133 -2.77 0.51 4.13
CA TYR A 133 -1.99 -0.71 4.19
C TYR A 133 -2.12 -1.38 5.56
N LEU A 134 -2.47 -2.66 5.54
CA LEU A 134 -2.51 -3.49 6.75
C LEU A 134 -1.17 -4.24 6.90
N LEU A 135 -0.39 -3.85 7.90
CA LEU A 135 0.82 -4.58 8.26
C LEU A 135 0.45 -5.87 9.00
N THR A 136 0.71 -7.01 8.38
CA THR A 136 0.38 -8.33 8.95
C THR A 136 1.58 -9.00 9.59
N THR A 137 2.77 -8.88 9.01
CA THR A 137 3.99 -9.53 9.48
C THR A 137 5.22 -8.70 9.13
N VAL A 138 6.26 -8.82 9.96
CA VAL A 138 7.61 -8.33 9.65
C VAL A 138 8.50 -9.54 9.38
N TYR A 139 9.07 -9.60 8.19
CA TYR A 139 10.08 -10.60 7.89
C TYR A 139 11.42 -10.16 8.45
N SER A 140 11.90 -10.82 9.49
CA SER A 140 13.30 -10.74 9.91
C SER A 140 14.13 -11.68 9.02
N GLY A 141 14.30 -11.29 7.76
CA GLY A 141 15.16 -12.02 6.84
C GLY A 141 16.62 -11.76 7.20
N GLN A 142 17.38 -12.80 7.54
CA GLN A 142 18.82 -12.70 7.42
C GLN A 142 19.16 -12.55 5.94
N GLN A 143 19.51 -11.35 5.54
CA GLN A 143 20.20 -11.17 4.27
C GLN A 143 21.59 -11.81 4.43
N ARG A 144 21.83 -12.87 3.66
CA ARG A 144 23.16 -13.46 3.48
C ARG A 144 23.89 -12.70 2.41
#